data_2f9343296500f40a2fbf210cc9b2bc24
#
_entry.id   2f9343296500f40a2fbf210cc9b2bc24
#
_cell.length_a   1.000
_cell.length_b   1.000
_cell.length_c   1.000
_cell.angle_alpha   90.00
_cell.angle_beta   90.00
_cell.angle_gamma   90.00
#
_symmetry.space_group_name_H-M   'P 1'
#
loop_
_entity.id
_entity.type
_entity.pdbx_description
1 polymer ?
#
loop_
_entity_poly.entity_id
_entity_poly.type
_entity_poly.pdbx_seq_one_letter_code
_entity_poly.pdbx_strand_id
1 'polypeptide(L)'
;DRSRPRQEVYSIDTPPPTVSGSLHVGHVFSYTHTDVVARFQRMQGKSVFYPMGWDDNGLPTERRVQNYFGVRVDATLPYDPNFEPPHVGGEGKSIKARDQVPISRRNFVELCERLTVEDEKHFEDLWRHLGLSVDWTQNYQTIGTRARKVAQAAFLRNLERGEAYQAEAPGL
;
A
#
# COMPACT_ATOMS: atom_id res chain seq x y z
N ASP A 1 -15.51 -0.58 19.45
CA ASP A 1 -15.81 -1.38 20.65
C ASP A 1 -16.33 -2.75 20.24
N ARG A 2 -15.55 -3.81 20.51
CA ARG A 2 -15.86 -5.21 20.13
C ARG A 2 -16.96 -5.84 21.01
N SER A 3 -17.37 -5.19 22.09
CA SER A 3 -18.43 -5.67 23.00
C SER A 3 -19.83 -5.31 22.53
N ARG A 4 -19.97 -4.40 21.57
CA ARG A 4 -21.27 -3.96 21.08
C ARG A 4 -21.93 -4.99 20.16
N PRO A 5 -23.28 -5.12 20.22
CA PRO A 5 -24.02 -5.98 19.30
C PRO A 5 -23.81 -5.55 17.85
N ARG A 6 -23.81 -6.50 16.92
CA ARG A 6 -23.55 -6.25 15.49
C ARG A 6 -24.49 -5.19 14.89
N GLN A 7 -25.73 -5.11 15.37
CA GLN A 7 -26.72 -4.12 14.90
C GLN A 7 -26.33 -2.67 15.23
N GLU A 8 -25.47 -2.49 16.23
CA GLU A 8 -24.96 -1.18 16.64
C GLU A 8 -23.62 -0.83 15.99
N VAL A 9 -23.04 -1.75 15.24
CA VAL A 9 -21.77 -1.56 14.56
C VAL A 9 -22.01 -1.14 13.11
N TYR A 10 -21.30 -0.10 12.67
CA TYR A 10 -21.24 0.30 11.28
C TYR A 10 -19.79 0.15 10.79
N SER A 11 -19.58 -0.69 9.80
CA SER A 11 -18.24 -0.94 9.22
C SER A 11 -18.08 -0.18 7.94
N ILE A 12 -16.94 0.47 7.79
CA ILE A 12 -16.51 1.12 6.55
C ILE A 12 -15.39 0.28 5.94
N ASP A 13 -15.63 -0.14 4.70
CA ASP A 13 -14.64 -0.83 3.87
C ASP A 13 -14.23 0.11 2.74
N THR A 14 -13.19 0.90 2.99
CA THR A 14 -12.62 1.80 2.01
C THR A 14 -11.35 1.15 1.46
N PRO A 15 -11.21 1.04 0.12
CA PRO A 15 -9.96 0.58 -0.47
C PRO A 15 -8.78 1.39 0.05
N PRO A 16 -7.66 0.73 0.40
CA PRO A 16 -6.48 1.45 0.85
C PRO A 16 -5.92 2.32 -0.28
N PRO A 17 -5.48 3.57 0.00
CA PRO A 17 -4.85 4.38 -1.02
C PRO A 17 -3.55 3.75 -1.49
N THR A 18 -3.29 3.83 -2.79
CA THR A 18 -2.00 3.42 -3.35
C THR A 18 -0.93 4.43 -2.95
N VAL A 19 0.04 3.96 -2.17
CA VAL A 19 1.12 4.78 -1.62
C VAL A 19 2.28 4.84 -2.63
N SER A 20 2.08 5.56 -3.72
CA SER A 20 3.06 5.61 -4.82
C SER A 20 3.13 6.99 -5.47
N GLY A 21 3.56 7.98 -4.72
CA GLY A 21 3.75 9.32 -5.24
C GLY A 21 3.01 10.41 -4.48
N SER A 22 2.85 11.55 -5.12
CA SER A 22 2.25 12.72 -4.49
C SER A 22 0.75 12.54 -4.29
N LEU A 23 0.29 12.93 -3.12
CA LEU A 23 -1.13 13.10 -2.83
C LEU A 23 -1.73 14.14 -3.77
N HIS A 24 -2.94 13.89 -4.20
CA HIS A 24 -3.69 14.83 -5.03
C HIS A 24 -5.12 15.04 -4.49
N VAL A 25 -5.78 16.08 -4.98
CA VAL A 25 -7.11 16.48 -4.52
C VAL A 25 -8.15 15.35 -4.58
N GLY A 26 -8.01 14.40 -5.52
CA GLY A 26 -8.90 13.24 -5.62
C GLY A 26 -8.83 12.32 -4.40
N HIS A 27 -7.65 12.13 -3.82
CA HIS A 27 -7.51 11.40 -2.56
C HIS A 27 -8.24 12.13 -1.42
N VAL A 28 -7.98 13.42 -1.26
CA VAL A 28 -8.64 14.25 -0.24
C VAL A 28 -10.16 14.18 -0.38
N PHE A 29 -10.67 14.32 -1.59
CA PHE A 29 -12.09 14.27 -1.90
C PHE A 29 -12.73 12.95 -1.48
N SER A 30 -12.19 11.83 -1.95
CA SER A 30 -12.74 10.49 -1.69
C SER A 30 -12.75 10.14 -0.20
N TYR A 31 -11.65 10.37 0.50
CA TYR A 31 -11.53 10.01 1.92
C TYR A 31 -12.32 10.96 2.83
N THR A 32 -12.46 12.23 2.46
CA THR A 32 -13.34 13.17 3.18
C THR A 32 -14.80 12.75 3.10
N HIS A 33 -15.29 12.31 1.93
CA HIS A 33 -16.65 11.79 1.81
C HIS A 33 -16.88 10.58 2.70
N THR A 34 -15.95 9.65 2.73
CA THR A 34 -16.03 8.47 3.60
C THR A 34 -16.07 8.88 5.07
N ASP A 35 -15.26 9.86 5.46
CA ASP A 35 -15.22 10.35 6.84
C ASP A 35 -16.51 11.08 7.26
N VAL A 36 -17.15 11.79 6.34
CA VAL A 36 -18.47 12.39 6.59
C VAL A 36 -19.50 11.30 6.95
N VAL A 37 -19.52 10.21 6.20
CA VAL A 37 -20.39 9.06 6.51
C VAL A 37 -20.05 8.46 7.87
N ALA A 38 -18.77 8.27 8.19
CA ALA A 38 -18.31 7.77 9.48
C ALA A 38 -18.82 8.64 10.65
N ARG A 39 -18.66 9.95 10.52
CA ARG A 39 -19.12 10.93 11.52
C ARG A 39 -20.62 10.91 11.68
N PHE A 40 -21.37 10.90 10.57
CA PHE A 40 -22.82 10.81 10.61
C PHE A 40 -23.28 9.56 11.36
N GLN A 41 -22.71 8.39 11.07
CA GLN A 41 -23.06 7.15 11.76
C GLN A 41 -22.74 7.20 13.27
N ARG A 42 -21.65 7.85 13.68
CA ARG A 42 -21.35 8.07 15.09
C ARG A 42 -22.38 8.99 15.75
N MET A 43 -22.83 10.06 15.06
CA MET A 43 -23.90 10.94 15.55
C MET A 43 -25.23 10.18 15.72
N GLN A 44 -25.45 9.11 14.95
CA GLN A 44 -26.60 8.21 15.11
C GLN A 44 -26.39 7.15 16.23
N GLY A 45 -25.33 7.26 17.02
CA GLY A 45 -25.03 6.35 18.14
C GLY A 45 -24.38 5.03 17.75
N LYS A 46 -23.99 4.85 16.47
CA LYS A 46 -23.32 3.63 16.03
C LYS A 46 -21.86 3.57 16.50
N SER A 47 -21.39 2.37 16.80
CA SER A 47 -19.96 2.08 16.91
C SER A 47 -19.39 1.90 15.50
N VAL A 48 -18.58 2.84 15.06
CA VAL A 48 -18.05 2.82 13.70
C VAL A 48 -16.69 2.12 13.68
N PHE A 49 -16.58 1.05 12.90
CA PHE A 49 -15.30 0.43 12.55
C PHE A 49 -14.78 1.06 11.26
N TYR A 50 -13.75 1.87 11.39
CA TYR A 50 -13.14 2.61 10.28
C TYR A 50 -11.62 2.50 10.33
N PRO A 51 -11.04 1.40 9.82
CA PRO A 51 -9.60 1.22 9.72
C PRO A 51 -9.01 2.03 8.56
N MET A 52 -7.69 2.18 8.56
CA MET A 52 -6.91 2.66 7.42
C MET A 52 -5.93 1.58 6.96
N GLY A 53 -5.76 1.44 5.66
CA GLY A 53 -4.75 0.59 5.06
C GLY A 53 -3.90 1.35 4.05
N TRP A 54 -2.78 0.74 3.66
CA TRP A 54 -1.87 1.25 2.66
C TRP A 54 -1.70 0.21 1.55
N ASP A 55 -1.93 0.63 0.29
CA ASP A 55 -1.66 -0.21 -0.87
C ASP A 55 -0.26 0.08 -1.41
N ASP A 56 0.68 -0.76 -0.98
CA ASP A 56 2.12 -0.60 -1.26
C ASP A 56 2.57 -1.39 -2.49
N ASN A 57 1.64 -2.05 -3.17
CA ASN A 57 1.95 -2.93 -4.28
C ASN A 57 1.92 -2.23 -5.64
N GLY A 58 2.53 -2.91 -6.61
CA GLY A 58 2.32 -2.72 -8.03
C GLY A 58 3.33 -1.81 -8.72
N LEU A 59 3.18 -1.73 -10.03
CA LEU A 59 4.06 -0.97 -10.93
C LEU A 59 4.21 0.51 -10.57
N PRO A 60 3.19 1.22 -10.06
CA PRO A 60 3.36 2.61 -9.64
C PRO A 60 4.43 2.76 -8.54
N THR A 61 4.41 1.90 -7.52
CA THR A 61 5.41 1.89 -6.46
C THR A 61 6.80 1.56 -7.00
N GLU A 62 6.92 0.53 -7.84
CA GLU A 62 8.19 0.17 -8.48
C GLU A 62 8.76 1.32 -9.32
N ARG A 63 7.94 1.97 -10.13
CA ARG A 63 8.36 3.14 -10.95
C ARG A 63 8.80 4.32 -10.09
N ARG A 64 8.11 4.53 -8.95
CA ARG A 64 8.52 5.56 -8.00
C ARG A 64 9.89 5.26 -7.42
N VAL A 65 10.13 4.02 -6.98
CA VAL A 65 11.43 3.57 -6.47
C VAL A 65 12.53 3.72 -7.51
N GLN A 66 12.29 3.31 -8.77
CA GLN A 66 13.23 3.47 -9.88
C GLN A 66 13.64 4.94 -10.06
N ASN A 67 12.68 5.84 -10.03
CA ASN A 67 12.93 7.27 -10.23
C ASN A 67 13.56 7.93 -9.00
N TYR A 68 13.11 7.57 -7.81
CA TYR A 68 13.57 8.16 -6.55
C TYR A 68 15.02 7.79 -6.24
N PHE A 69 15.39 6.54 -6.48
CA PHE A 69 16.74 6.03 -6.21
C PHE A 69 17.63 5.90 -7.46
N GLY A 70 17.11 6.10 -8.66
CA GLY A 70 17.87 5.97 -9.89
C GLY A 70 18.31 4.55 -10.22
N VAL A 71 17.49 3.55 -9.92
CA VAL A 71 17.81 2.13 -10.03
C VAL A 71 16.84 1.37 -10.93
N ARG A 72 17.25 0.20 -11.40
CA ARG A 72 16.38 -0.77 -12.08
C ARG A 72 16.74 -2.19 -11.68
N VAL A 73 15.75 -3.07 -11.72
CA VAL A 73 15.97 -4.49 -11.38
C VAL A 73 16.74 -5.19 -12.49
N ASP A 74 17.75 -5.94 -12.10
CA ASP A 74 18.39 -6.99 -12.90
C ASP A 74 18.46 -8.27 -12.06
N ALA A 75 17.63 -9.26 -12.43
CA ALA A 75 17.49 -10.49 -11.67
C ALA A 75 18.75 -11.40 -11.73
N THR A 76 19.69 -11.10 -12.62
CA THR A 76 20.95 -11.85 -12.75
C THR A 76 22.00 -11.40 -11.75
N LEU A 77 21.83 -10.24 -11.15
CA LEU A 77 22.79 -9.68 -10.20
C LEU A 77 22.63 -10.32 -8.81
N PRO A 78 23.76 -10.62 -8.14
CA PRO A 78 23.74 -11.08 -6.75
C PRO A 78 23.29 -9.97 -5.79
N TYR A 79 22.79 -10.38 -4.64
CA TYR A 79 22.46 -9.45 -3.56
C TYR A 79 23.72 -8.80 -2.98
N ASP A 80 23.69 -7.49 -2.82
CA ASP A 80 24.73 -6.70 -2.15
C ASP A 80 24.14 -6.13 -0.83
N PRO A 81 24.59 -6.62 0.34
CA PRO A 81 24.09 -6.12 1.62
C PRO A 81 24.56 -4.70 1.96
N ASN A 82 25.54 -4.17 1.24
CA ASN A 82 26.09 -2.82 1.43
C ASN A 82 25.68 -1.86 0.32
N PHE A 83 24.67 -2.22 -0.47
CA PHE A 83 24.23 -1.41 -1.59
C PHE A 83 23.64 -0.07 -1.08
N GLU A 84 24.23 1.02 -1.58
CA GLU A 84 23.71 2.37 -1.40
C GLU A 84 23.18 2.90 -2.74
N PRO A 85 21.96 3.46 -2.75
CA PRO A 85 21.39 3.96 -4.00
C PRO A 85 22.13 5.21 -4.51
N PRO A 86 22.30 5.35 -5.85
CA PRO A 86 23.02 6.49 -6.43
C PRO A 86 22.33 7.84 -6.23
N HIS A 87 21.03 7.82 -5.99
CA HIS A 87 20.21 9.00 -5.71
C HIS A 87 19.29 8.74 -4.52
N VAL A 88 18.94 9.81 -3.83
CA VAL A 88 17.88 9.83 -2.82
C VAL A 88 17.07 11.10 -3.06
N GLY A 89 15.82 10.95 -3.45
CA GLY A 89 14.96 12.07 -3.78
C GLY A 89 14.85 12.29 -5.30
N GLY A 90 13.95 13.15 -5.68
CA GLY A 90 13.66 13.46 -7.09
C GLY A 90 12.16 13.42 -7.33
N GLU A 91 11.50 14.53 -7.02
CA GLU A 91 10.12 14.70 -7.42
C GLU A 91 10.07 15.16 -8.89
N GLY A 92 9.33 14.43 -9.70
CA GLY A 92 8.81 14.88 -10.98
C GLY A 92 9.67 14.70 -12.22
N LYS A 93 10.90 14.21 -12.16
CA LYS A 93 11.68 13.88 -13.35
C LYS A 93 11.95 12.38 -13.44
N SER A 94 11.37 11.73 -14.44
CA SER A 94 11.70 10.33 -14.75
C SER A 94 13.17 10.21 -15.14
N ILE A 95 13.93 9.42 -14.38
CA ILE A 95 15.28 9.02 -14.76
C ILE A 95 15.13 8.04 -15.93
N LYS A 96 15.79 8.34 -17.07
CA LYS A 96 15.72 7.45 -18.23
C LYS A 96 16.27 6.08 -17.86
N ALA A 97 15.65 5.02 -18.36
CA ALA A 97 16.04 3.65 -18.05
C ALA A 97 17.53 3.35 -18.30
N ARG A 98 18.15 4.01 -19.32
CA ARG A 98 19.58 3.90 -19.62
C ARG A 98 20.49 4.49 -18.54
N ASP A 99 19.96 5.44 -17.75
CA ASP A 99 20.71 6.17 -16.74
C ASP A 99 20.48 5.56 -15.33
N GLN A 100 19.60 4.54 -15.23
CA GLN A 100 19.33 3.80 -14.00
C GLN A 100 20.37 2.72 -13.77
N VAL A 101 20.87 2.63 -12.53
CA VAL A 101 21.83 1.60 -12.12
C VAL A 101 21.12 0.25 -11.96
N PRO A 102 21.59 -0.83 -12.62
CA PRO A 102 21.02 -2.16 -12.41
C PRO A 102 21.37 -2.68 -11.02
N ILE A 103 20.39 -3.24 -10.31
CA ILE A 103 20.55 -3.82 -8.98
C ILE A 103 19.83 -5.17 -8.86
N SER A 104 20.23 -5.99 -7.88
CA SER A 104 19.57 -7.24 -7.63
C SER A 104 18.10 -7.05 -7.24
N ARG A 105 17.27 -8.07 -7.51
CA ARG A 105 15.87 -8.05 -7.10
C ARG A 105 15.70 -7.83 -5.59
N ARG A 106 16.57 -8.41 -4.76
CA ARG A 106 16.48 -8.28 -3.32
C ARG A 106 16.79 -6.85 -2.86
N ASN A 107 17.85 -6.23 -3.39
CA ASN A 107 18.15 -4.82 -3.09
C ASN A 107 16.98 -3.91 -3.51
N PHE A 108 16.38 -4.18 -4.68
CA PHE A 108 15.22 -3.40 -5.13
C PHE A 108 14.01 -3.53 -4.19
N VAL A 109 13.70 -4.74 -3.71
CA VAL A 109 12.63 -4.96 -2.74
C VAL A 109 12.89 -4.20 -1.44
N GLU A 110 14.12 -4.23 -0.93
CA GLU A 110 14.51 -3.47 0.27
C GLU A 110 14.34 -1.97 0.09
N LEU A 111 14.63 -1.42 -1.11
CA LEU A 111 14.37 -0.01 -1.43
C LEU A 111 12.86 0.30 -1.54
N CYS A 112 12.06 -0.64 -2.07
CA CYS A 112 10.60 -0.49 -2.07
C CYS A 112 10.06 -0.42 -0.64
N GLU A 113 10.46 -1.36 0.22
CA GLU A 113 10.04 -1.39 1.62
C GLU A 113 10.47 -0.12 2.38
N ARG A 114 11.65 0.42 2.08
CA ARG A 114 12.13 1.67 2.67
C ARG A 114 11.30 2.88 2.25
N LEU A 115 11.03 3.03 0.95
CA LEU A 115 10.31 4.19 0.43
C LEU A 115 8.83 4.18 0.80
N THR A 116 8.19 3.01 0.83
CA THR A 116 6.77 2.90 1.21
C THR A 116 6.53 3.39 2.64
N VAL A 117 7.44 3.12 3.58
CA VAL A 117 7.33 3.62 4.96
C VAL A 117 7.34 5.16 5.02
N GLU A 118 8.16 5.80 4.19
CA GLU A 118 8.22 7.27 4.11
C GLU A 118 6.93 7.83 3.45
N ASP A 119 6.48 7.22 2.37
CA ASP A 119 5.27 7.65 1.65
C ASP A 119 4.01 7.45 2.51
N GLU A 120 3.85 6.31 3.20
CA GLU A 120 2.76 6.06 4.16
C GLU A 120 2.66 7.16 5.21
N LYS A 121 3.79 7.57 5.76
CA LYS A 121 3.84 8.63 6.76
C LYS A 121 3.33 9.96 6.20
N HIS A 122 3.70 10.32 4.98
CA HIS A 122 3.20 11.54 4.34
C HIS A 122 1.68 11.50 4.14
N PHE A 123 1.12 10.32 3.75
CA PHE A 123 -0.32 10.13 3.65
C PHE A 123 -1.00 10.22 5.02
N GLU A 124 -0.46 9.56 6.04
CA GLU A 124 -1.00 9.62 7.39
C GLU A 124 -0.99 11.05 7.94
N ASP A 125 0.11 11.78 7.77
CA ASP A 125 0.23 13.17 8.22
C ASP A 125 -0.84 14.06 7.58
N LEU A 126 -1.12 13.91 6.28
CA LEU A 126 -2.20 14.63 5.62
C LEU A 126 -3.58 14.23 6.16
N TRP A 127 -3.86 12.95 6.32
CA TRP A 127 -5.14 12.48 6.86
C TRP A 127 -5.39 12.97 8.28
N ARG A 128 -4.36 13.02 9.10
CA ARG A 128 -4.41 13.58 10.45
C ARG A 128 -4.63 15.09 10.42
N HIS A 129 -3.96 15.80 9.49
CA HIS A 129 -4.16 17.23 9.29
C HIS A 129 -5.61 17.56 8.86
N LEU A 130 -6.19 16.78 7.99
CA LEU A 130 -7.60 16.89 7.58
C LEU A 130 -8.57 16.47 8.69
N GLY A 131 -8.09 15.84 9.74
CA GLY A 131 -8.88 15.38 10.86
C GLY A 131 -9.76 14.18 10.55
N LEU A 132 -9.34 13.28 9.64
CA LEU A 132 -10.07 12.04 9.37
C LEU A 132 -10.24 11.23 10.65
N SER A 133 -11.46 10.78 10.91
CA SER A 133 -11.85 10.09 12.16
C SER A 133 -11.61 8.57 12.10
N VAL A 134 -10.52 8.19 11.46
CA VAL A 134 -10.03 6.81 11.33
C VAL A 134 -9.56 6.28 12.68
N ASP A 135 -9.73 4.99 12.89
CA ASP A 135 -9.09 4.28 14.01
C ASP A 135 -7.64 3.91 13.63
N TRP A 136 -6.71 4.77 13.95
CA TRP A 136 -5.29 4.59 13.65
C TRP A 136 -4.63 3.40 14.35
N THR A 137 -5.30 2.78 15.32
CA THR A 137 -4.83 1.53 15.94
C THR A 137 -5.10 0.30 15.09
N GLN A 138 -5.87 0.45 14.02
CA GLN A 138 -6.27 -0.61 13.08
C GLN A 138 -5.58 -0.46 11.71
N ASN A 139 -4.41 0.15 11.68
CA ASN A 139 -3.62 0.26 10.45
C ASN A 139 -3.17 -1.09 9.92
N TYR A 140 -3.13 -1.22 8.59
CA TYR A 140 -2.56 -2.38 7.90
C TYR A 140 -1.87 -1.99 6.60
N GLN A 141 -0.96 -2.84 6.15
CA GLN A 141 -0.22 -2.73 4.90
C GLN A 141 -0.53 -3.94 4.02
N THR A 142 -0.76 -3.72 2.72
CA THR A 142 -1.03 -4.84 1.79
C THR A 142 0.16 -5.77 1.63
N ILE A 143 1.39 -5.26 1.78
CA ILE A 143 2.64 -6.03 1.80
C ILE A 143 3.06 -6.51 3.19
N GLY A 144 2.33 -6.14 4.24
CA GLY A 144 2.63 -6.54 5.61
C GLY A 144 2.59 -8.05 5.82
N THR A 145 3.34 -8.54 6.81
CA THR A 145 3.47 -9.98 7.08
C THR A 145 2.13 -10.67 7.28
N ARG A 146 1.18 -10.02 7.98
CA ARG A 146 -0.16 -10.55 8.20
C ARG A 146 -0.97 -10.66 6.91
N ALA A 147 -0.95 -9.61 6.07
CA ALA A 147 -1.66 -9.57 4.80
C ALA A 147 -1.14 -10.65 3.85
N ARG A 148 0.19 -10.75 3.70
CA ARG A 148 0.84 -11.81 2.90
C ARG A 148 0.46 -13.21 3.38
N LYS A 149 0.49 -13.46 4.69
CA LYS A 149 0.13 -14.76 5.26
C LYS A 149 -1.32 -15.13 4.97
N VAL A 150 -2.24 -14.19 5.10
CA VAL A 150 -3.67 -14.42 4.85
C VAL A 150 -3.92 -14.66 3.36
N ALA A 151 -3.33 -13.86 2.48
CA ALA A 151 -3.45 -14.02 1.02
C ALA A 151 -2.91 -15.37 0.54
N GLN A 152 -1.72 -15.76 0.99
CA GLN A 152 -1.12 -17.06 0.65
C GLN A 152 -1.96 -18.24 1.17
N ALA A 153 -2.48 -18.15 2.40
CA ALA A 153 -3.35 -19.18 2.95
C ALA A 153 -4.68 -19.31 2.18
N ALA A 154 -5.24 -18.18 1.73
CA ALA A 154 -6.44 -18.17 0.89
C ALA A 154 -6.17 -18.81 -0.47
N PHE A 155 -5.04 -18.49 -1.11
CA PHE A 155 -4.63 -19.12 -2.36
C PHE A 155 -4.48 -20.64 -2.24
N LEU A 156 -3.80 -21.13 -1.18
CA LEU A 156 -3.64 -22.57 -0.95
C LEU A 156 -4.98 -23.30 -0.76
N ARG A 157 -5.94 -22.67 -0.07
CA ARG A 157 -7.29 -23.23 0.06
C ARG A 157 -8.03 -23.33 -1.28
N ASN A 158 -7.83 -22.34 -2.15
CA ASN A 158 -8.41 -22.38 -3.50
C ASN A 158 -7.75 -23.47 -4.36
N LEU A 159 -6.44 -23.66 -4.20
CA LEU A 159 -5.72 -24.76 -4.86
C LEU A 159 -6.22 -26.14 -4.38
N GLU A 160 -6.41 -26.32 -3.06
CA GLU A 160 -6.96 -27.56 -2.48
C GLU A 160 -8.38 -27.88 -3.00
N ARG A 161 -9.18 -26.85 -3.30
CA ARG A 161 -10.53 -27.00 -3.86
C ARG A 161 -10.54 -27.17 -5.38
N GLY A 162 -9.40 -27.08 -6.06
CA GLY A 162 -9.31 -27.10 -7.52
C GLY A 162 -9.81 -25.81 -8.20
N GLU A 163 -10.05 -24.75 -7.44
CA GLU A 163 -10.44 -23.43 -7.96
C GLU A 163 -9.27 -22.65 -8.54
N ALA A 164 -8.06 -22.91 -8.03
CA ALA A 164 -6.80 -22.41 -8.57
C ALA A 164 -6.04 -23.56 -9.22
N TYR A 165 -5.59 -23.36 -10.45
CA TYR A 165 -4.85 -24.37 -11.22
C TYR A 165 -3.87 -23.69 -12.18
N GLN A 166 -2.84 -24.41 -12.61
CA GLN A 166 -1.90 -23.95 -13.61
C GLN A 166 -2.41 -24.28 -15.02
N ALA A 167 -2.44 -23.30 -15.90
CA ALA A 167 -2.82 -23.48 -17.29
C ALA A 167 -1.96 -22.60 -18.21
N GLU A 168 -1.76 -23.04 -19.44
CA GLU A 168 -1.24 -22.20 -20.51
C GLU A 168 -2.39 -21.41 -21.11
N ALA A 169 -2.26 -20.09 -21.09
CA ALA A 169 -3.25 -19.18 -21.68
C ALA A 169 -2.53 -17.98 -22.31
N PRO A 170 -3.14 -17.33 -23.32
CA PRO A 170 -2.63 -16.08 -23.85
C PRO A 170 -2.51 -15.05 -22.72
N GLY A 171 -1.32 -14.47 -22.53
CA GLY A 171 -1.12 -13.34 -21.65
C GLY A 171 -1.68 -12.05 -22.25
N LEU A 172 -2.20 -11.17 -21.43
CA LEU A 172 -2.64 -9.81 -21.82
C LEU A 172 -1.44 -8.85 -21.83
#